data_cc067ef933d4ec9f58dc5566ee5e13ab
#
_entry.id   cc067ef933d4ec9f58dc5566ee5e13ab
#
_cell.length_a   1.000
_cell.length_b   1.000
_cell.length_c   1.000
_cell.angle_alpha   90.00
_cell.angle_beta   90.00
_cell.angle_gamma   90.00
#
_symmetry.space_group_name_H-M   'P 1'
#
loop_
_entity.id
_entity.type
_entity.pdbx_description
1 polymer ?
#
loop_
_entity_poly.entity_id
_entity_poly.type
_entity_poly.pdbx_seq_one_letter_code
_entity_poly.pdbx_strand_id
1 'polypeptide(L)'
;LSCSFIINYTLNNNNTIRSHNFAYENGLSSVDLKKYKITNPDNILPKLNEISTLQLAQEEWLRLDGAEAAYPVYSAYANACYDGIAKYQYNRNTLQWHEQDKINAEFEKYIAFNNTVYAFTDLINKNCDIFFGAMPSKQQQLEAAALGEELVLTPIAKEAFVFFVNSTNPVNNLTTQQIKDIYNGKTKNWQPLGGDDRRILAFQRPEGSGSQTLLQHIMGDTPIIE
;
A
#
# COMPACT_ATOMS: atom_id res chain seq x y z
N LEU A 1 11.46 14.25 -7.68
CA LEU A 1 10.17 13.93 -7.06
C LEU A 1 10.17 14.58 -5.68
N SER A 2 9.53 15.74 -5.54
CA SER A 2 9.45 16.48 -4.29
C SER A 2 8.22 15.97 -3.53
N CYS A 3 8.42 15.12 -2.53
CA CYS A 3 7.43 14.92 -1.50
C CYS A 3 7.49 16.12 -0.55
N SER A 4 6.56 17.06 -0.68
CA SER A 4 6.41 18.16 0.26
C SER A 4 5.78 17.61 1.54
N PHE A 5 6.59 17.38 2.57
CA PHE A 5 6.12 17.04 3.91
C PHE A 5 5.78 18.33 4.65
N ILE A 6 4.52 18.58 4.93
CA ILE A 6 4.11 19.59 5.91
C ILE A 6 4.28 18.93 7.29
N ILE A 7 5.36 19.30 7.99
CA ILE A 7 5.65 18.84 9.34
C ILE A 7 5.02 19.86 10.30
N ASN A 8 3.95 19.46 10.98
CA ASN A 8 3.51 20.17 12.17
C ASN A 8 4.46 19.79 13.31
N TYR A 9 5.36 20.71 13.65
CA TYR A 9 6.31 20.57 14.74
C TYR A 9 5.59 20.71 16.09
N THR A 10 5.28 19.62 16.73
CA THR A 10 5.10 19.61 18.17
C THR A 10 6.43 19.16 18.78
N LEU A 11 7.14 20.08 19.44
CA LEU A 11 8.39 19.83 20.16
C LEU A 11 8.09 19.01 21.42
N ASN A 12 7.74 17.76 21.26
CA ASN A 12 7.74 16.79 22.35
C ASN A 12 9.05 16.00 22.32
N ASN A 13 9.54 15.60 23.50
CA ASN A 13 10.78 14.86 23.70
C ASN A 13 10.85 13.47 23.04
N ASN A 14 9.95 13.15 22.16
CA ASN A 14 9.83 11.86 21.49
C ASN A 14 10.78 11.77 20.31
N ASN A 15 11.42 10.63 20.14
CA ASN A 15 12.38 10.38 19.06
C ASN A 15 11.72 9.92 17.75
N THR A 16 10.44 9.64 17.77
CA THR A 16 9.67 9.21 16.61
C THR A 16 8.57 10.21 16.30
N ILE A 17 8.27 10.40 15.03
CA ILE A 17 7.19 11.24 14.56
C ILE A 17 6.17 10.33 13.87
N ARG A 18 4.98 10.22 14.45
CA ARG A 18 3.85 9.58 13.77
C ARG A 18 3.26 10.55 12.75
N SER A 19 3.16 10.10 11.52
CA SER A 19 2.49 10.87 10.46
C SER A 19 0.97 10.72 10.58
N HIS A 20 0.35 11.43 11.52
CA HIS A 20 -1.11 11.41 11.69
C HIS A 20 -1.88 12.13 10.59
N ASN A 21 -1.21 12.97 9.82
CA ASN A 21 -1.83 13.86 8.84
C ASN A 21 -1.18 13.71 7.47
N PHE A 22 -1.06 12.48 6.96
CA PHE A 22 -0.99 12.36 5.52
C PHE A 22 -2.39 12.66 4.99
N ALA A 23 -2.62 13.92 4.63
CA ALA A 23 -3.68 14.23 3.69
C ALA A 23 -3.30 13.59 2.37
N TYR A 24 -3.68 12.33 2.22
CA TYR A 24 -3.89 11.81 0.89
C TYR A 24 -5.08 12.61 0.34
N GLU A 25 -4.90 13.37 -0.71
CA GLU A 25 -6.06 13.81 -1.48
C GLU A 25 -6.83 12.55 -1.86
N ASN A 26 -8.02 12.39 -1.31
CA ASN A 26 -8.87 11.20 -1.45
C ASN A 26 -8.25 9.87 -0.94
N GLY A 27 -7.37 9.91 0.04
CA GLY A 27 -6.76 8.70 0.60
C GLY A 27 -5.65 8.06 -0.25
N LEU A 28 -5.30 8.65 -1.38
CA LEU A 28 -4.36 8.09 -2.35
C LEU A 28 -3.01 8.80 -2.31
N SER A 29 -1.93 8.09 -2.61
CA SER A 29 -0.62 8.69 -2.74
C SER A 29 -0.50 9.48 -4.05
N SER A 30 0.58 10.29 -4.16
CA SER A 30 0.90 11.01 -5.38
C SER A 30 1.41 10.13 -6.54
N VAL A 31 1.41 8.81 -6.36
CA VAL A 31 1.85 7.88 -7.41
C VAL A 31 0.84 7.88 -8.55
N ASP A 32 1.32 8.07 -9.77
CA ASP A 32 0.48 8.02 -10.95
C ASP A 32 0.16 6.56 -11.31
N LEU A 33 -0.94 6.05 -10.77
CA LEU A 33 -1.47 4.71 -11.09
C LEU A 33 -2.23 4.66 -12.41
N LYS A 34 -2.45 5.78 -13.10
CA LYS A 34 -3.19 5.81 -14.36
C LYS A 34 -2.64 4.85 -15.41
N LYS A 35 -1.30 4.67 -15.41
CA LYS A 35 -0.61 3.74 -16.31
C LYS A 35 -0.95 2.28 -16.06
N TYR A 36 -1.49 1.94 -14.90
CA TYR A 36 -1.85 0.58 -14.50
C TYR A 36 -3.36 0.35 -14.44
N LYS A 37 -4.17 1.36 -14.76
CA LYS A 37 -5.62 1.20 -14.84
C LYS A 37 -5.98 0.39 -16.08
N ILE A 38 -6.77 -0.67 -15.92
CA ILE A 38 -7.26 -1.50 -17.03
C ILE A 38 -8.10 -0.66 -18.00
N THR A 39 -8.86 0.30 -17.45
CA THR A 39 -9.68 1.23 -18.25
C THR A 39 -8.85 2.18 -19.14
N ASN A 40 -7.56 2.33 -18.86
CA ASN A 40 -6.66 3.09 -19.71
C ASN A 40 -6.22 2.24 -20.93
N PRO A 41 -6.53 2.65 -22.17
CA PRO A 41 -6.12 1.90 -23.36
C PRO A 41 -4.59 1.85 -23.55
N ASP A 42 -3.87 2.84 -22.99
CA ASP A 42 -2.41 2.95 -23.04
C ASP A 42 -1.75 2.37 -21.77
N ASN A 43 -2.43 1.49 -21.06
CA ASN A 43 -1.88 0.89 -19.85
C ASN A 43 -0.64 0.04 -20.14
N ILE A 44 0.25 -0.01 -19.14
CA ILE A 44 1.50 -0.79 -19.20
C ILE A 44 1.44 -2.05 -18.35
N LEU A 45 0.25 -2.59 -18.15
CA LEU A 45 0.09 -3.83 -17.40
C LEU A 45 0.84 -4.99 -18.10
N PRO A 46 1.51 -5.85 -17.35
CA PRO A 46 2.05 -7.09 -17.90
C PRO A 46 0.96 -7.91 -18.56
N LYS A 47 1.28 -8.50 -19.69
CA LYS A 47 0.37 -9.40 -20.43
C LYS A 47 0.98 -10.79 -20.46
N LEU A 48 0.15 -11.79 -20.34
CA LEU A 48 0.55 -13.16 -20.56
C LEU A 48 0.85 -13.37 -22.04
N ASN A 49 1.81 -14.25 -22.34
CA ASN A 49 2.12 -14.64 -23.72
C ASN A 49 1.04 -15.56 -24.34
N GLU A 50 0.21 -16.12 -23.48
CA GLU A 50 -0.90 -17.03 -23.84
C GLU A 50 -2.15 -16.68 -23.02
N ILE A 51 -3.30 -17.14 -23.44
CA ILE A 51 -4.56 -16.92 -22.72
C ILE A 51 -4.49 -17.66 -21.38
N SER A 52 -4.90 -17.00 -20.31
CA SER A 52 -5.01 -17.63 -19.00
C SER A 52 -5.97 -18.82 -19.07
N THR A 53 -5.61 -19.91 -18.42
CA THR A 53 -6.50 -21.08 -18.27
C THR A 53 -7.68 -20.79 -17.35
N LEU A 54 -7.55 -19.80 -16.45
CA LEU A 54 -8.65 -19.30 -15.65
C LEU A 54 -9.30 -18.13 -16.40
N GLN A 55 -10.54 -18.30 -16.79
CA GLN A 55 -11.38 -17.26 -17.38
C GLN A 55 -12.67 -17.18 -16.57
N LEU A 56 -12.96 -16.04 -15.98
CA LEU A 56 -14.15 -15.78 -15.18
C LEU A 56 -15.13 -14.95 -16.01
N ALA A 57 -16.35 -15.43 -16.18
CA ALA A 57 -17.45 -14.65 -16.73
C ALA A 57 -17.78 -13.47 -15.80
N GLN A 58 -18.44 -12.44 -16.31
CA GLN A 58 -18.64 -11.21 -15.54
C GLN A 58 -19.39 -11.41 -14.21
N GLU A 59 -20.30 -12.33 -14.15
CA GLU A 59 -21.06 -12.73 -12.96
C GLU A 59 -20.19 -13.46 -11.92
N GLU A 60 -19.03 -13.94 -12.32
CA GLU A 60 -18.05 -14.63 -11.47
C GLU A 60 -16.89 -13.71 -11.04
N TRP A 61 -16.87 -12.46 -11.55
CA TRP A 61 -15.78 -11.54 -11.22
C TRP A 61 -15.76 -11.23 -9.74
N LEU A 62 -14.60 -11.44 -9.15
CA LEU A 62 -14.34 -11.09 -7.76
C LEU A 62 -14.06 -9.59 -7.63
N ARG A 63 -14.46 -9.02 -6.50
CA ARG A 63 -14.14 -7.64 -6.15
C ARG A 63 -12.76 -7.63 -5.50
N LEU A 64 -11.83 -6.94 -6.13
CA LEU A 64 -10.42 -6.85 -5.71
C LEU A 64 -10.15 -5.46 -5.16
N ASP A 65 -9.45 -5.41 -4.04
CA ASP A 65 -8.96 -4.17 -3.45
C ASP A 65 -7.59 -4.41 -2.79
N GLY A 66 -6.89 -3.36 -2.40
CA GLY A 66 -5.61 -3.57 -1.76
C GLY A 66 -4.75 -2.34 -1.59
N ALA A 67 -3.51 -2.62 -1.18
CA ALA A 67 -2.46 -1.63 -1.10
C ALA A 67 -2.16 -1.05 -2.49
N GLU A 68 -1.90 0.24 -2.53
CA GLU A 68 -1.56 0.96 -3.74
C GLU A 68 -0.37 0.34 -4.49
N ALA A 69 0.65 -0.12 -3.74
CA ALA A 69 1.82 -0.80 -4.31
C ALA A 69 1.46 -2.13 -4.99
N ALA A 70 0.37 -2.79 -4.58
CA ALA A 70 -0.09 -4.04 -5.16
C ALA A 70 -1.05 -3.84 -6.35
N TYR A 71 -1.55 -2.61 -6.57
CA TYR A 71 -2.51 -2.32 -7.63
C TYR A 71 -2.07 -2.82 -9.02
N PRO A 72 -0.83 -2.63 -9.49
CA PRO A 72 -0.39 -3.16 -10.79
C PRO A 72 -0.48 -4.68 -10.88
N VAL A 73 -0.29 -5.38 -9.76
CA VAL A 73 -0.30 -6.85 -9.71
C VAL A 73 -1.71 -7.37 -9.88
N TYR A 74 -2.65 -6.97 -9.02
CA TYR A 74 -4.01 -7.50 -9.12
C TYR A 74 -4.79 -6.94 -10.33
N SER A 75 -4.45 -5.76 -10.82
CA SER A 75 -4.95 -5.26 -12.11
C SER A 75 -4.49 -6.16 -13.27
N ALA A 76 -3.23 -6.63 -13.25
CA ALA A 76 -2.74 -7.55 -14.27
C ALA A 76 -3.45 -8.91 -14.20
N TYR A 77 -3.70 -9.44 -12.99
CA TYR A 77 -4.48 -10.67 -12.82
C TYR A 77 -5.90 -10.52 -13.35
N ALA A 78 -6.60 -9.46 -12.99
CA ALA A 78 -7.94 -9.22 -13.51
C ALA A 78 -7.94 -9.07 -15.03
N ASN A 79 -6.96 -8.34 -15.59
CA ASN A 79 -6.82 -8.19 -17.04
C ASN A 79 -6.56 -9.51 -17.77
N ALA A 80 -5.96 -10.49 -17.11
CA ALA A 80 -5.69 -11.81 -17.68
C ALA A 80 -6.85 -12.80 -17.48
N CYS A 81 -7.63 -12.69 -16.41
CA CYS A 81 -8.58 -13.71 -15.99
C CYS A 81 -10.06 -13.32 -16.16
N TYR A 82 -10.38 -12.03 -16.30
CA TYR A 82 -11.76 -11.57 -16.38
C TYR A 82 -12.19 -11.50 -17.86
N ASP A 83 -13.07 -12.39 -18.26
CA ASP A 83 -13.57 -12.41 -19.65
C ASP A 83 -14.35 -11.13 -19.97
N GLY A 84 -14.10 -10.59 -21.14
CA GLY A 84 -14.75 -9.36 -21.60
C GLY A 84 -14.29 -8.06 -20.91
N ILE A 85 -13.25 -8.09 -20.07
CA ILE A 85 -12.77 -6.90 -19.33
C ILE A 85 -12.35 -5.76 -20.28
N ALA A 86 -11.91 -6.09 -21.50
CA ALA A 86 -11.51 -5.11 -22.51
C ALA A 86 -12.62 -4.11 -22.88
N LYS A 87 -13.90 -4.45 -22.67
CA LYS A 87 -15.03 -3.55 -22.94
C LYS A 87 -15.04 -2.30 -22.05
N TYR A 88 -14.35 -2.37 -20.89
CA TYR A 88 -14.20 -1.24 -19.97
C TYR A 88 -13.03 -0.33 -20.34
N GLN A 89 -12.23 -0.67 -21.34
CA GLN A 89 -11.17 0.22 -21.81
C GLN A 89 -11.77 1.41 -22.54
N TYR A 90 -11.24 2.59 -22.23
CA TYR A 90 -11.68 3.83 -22.85
C TYR A 90 -11.40 3.81 -24.37
N ASN A 91 -12.44 3.99 -25.15
CA ASN A 91 -12.31 4.19 -26.59
C ASN A 91 -12.46 5.68 -26.91
N ARG A 92 -11.33 6.35 -27.15
CA ARG A 92 -11.26 7.80 -27.47
C ARG A 92 -12.08 8.21 -28.70
N ASN A 93 -12.42 7.26 -29.57
CA ASN A 93 -13.11 7.53 -30.83
C ASN A 93 -14.64 7.42 -30.71
N THR A 94 -15.15 6.78 -29.65
CA THR A 94 -16.57 6.44 -29.55
C THR A 94 -17.26 6.94 -28.29
N LEU A 95 -16.50 7.25 -27.21
CA LEU A 95 -17.08 7.62 -25.94
C LEU A 95 -16.84 9.09 -25.61
N GLN A 96 -17.88 9.73 -25.08
CA GLN A 96 -17.76 11.04 -24.42
C GLN A 96 -17.18 10.86 -22.99
N TRP A 97 -16.53 11.90 -22.46
CA TRP A 97 -15.89 11.82 -21.16
C TRP A 97 -16.84 11.43 -20.01
N HIS A 98 -18.09 11.90 -20.03
CA HIS A 98 -19.10 11.55 -19.01
C HIS A 98 -19.59 10.09 -19.08
N GLU A 99 -19.45 9.45 -20.24
CA GLU A 99 -19.71 8.02 -20.40
C GLU A 99 -18.57 7.21 -19.82
N GLN A 100 -17.34 7.71 -19.97
CA GLN A 100 -16.16 7.11 -19.34
C GLN A 100 -16.24 7.12 -17.83
N ASP A 101 -16.75 8.20 -17.21
CA ASP A 101 -16.92 8.28 -15.76
C ASP A 101 -17.90 7.23 -15.24
N LYS A 102 -18.97 6.94 -15.99
CA LYS A 102 -19.91 5.86 -15.65
C LYS A 102 -19.27 4.48 -15.76
N ILE A 103 -18.51 4.25 -16.81
CA ILE A 103 -17.77 2.99 -17.01
C ILE A 103 -16.74 2.81 -15.92
N ASN A 104 -16.00 3.85 -15.57
CA ASN A 104 -15.03 3.80 -14.48
C ASN A 104 -15.71 3.49 -13.15
N ALA A 105 -16.81 4.15 -12.82
CA ALA A 105 -17.56 3.93 -11.58
C ALA A 105 -18.16 2.51 -11.49
N GLU A 106 -18.60 1.95 -12.61
CA GLU A 106 -19.05 0.56 -12.66
C GLU A 106 -17.88 -0.40 -12.47
N PHE A 107 -16.77 -0.14 -13.11
CA PHE A 107 -15.59 -0.98 -13.07
C PHE A 107 -14.88 -0.94 -11.69
N GLU A 108 -14.85 0.21 -11.03
CA GLU A 108 -14.26 0.39 -9.70
C GLU A 108 -14.96 -0.46 -8.61
N LYS A 109 -16.16 -0.98 -8.87
CA LYS A 109 -16.79 -1.98 -8.00
C LYS A 109 -16.05 -3.31 -7.99
N TYR A 110 -15.34 -3.62 -9.06
CA TYR A 110 -14.59 -4.87 -9.21
C TYR A 110 -13.11 -4.70 -8.90
N ILE A 111 -12.53 -3.56 -9.20
CA ILE A 111 -11.09 -3.32 -9.01
C ILE A 111 -10.91 -1.93 -8.41
N ALA A 112 -10.89 -1.89 -7.10
CA ALA A 112 -10.65 -0.69 -6.32
C ALA A 112 -9.17 -0.60 -5.88
N PHE A 113 -8.76 0.53 -5.31
CA PHE A 113 -7.48 0.72 -4.64
C PHE A 113 -7.64 1.78 -3.53
N ASN A 114 -8.16 1.33 -2.42
CA ASN A 114 -8.52 2.20 -1.29
C ASN A 114 -7.41 2.35 -0.25
N ASN A 115 -6.19 1.98 -0.54
CA ASN A 115 -5.05 1.78 0.36
C ASN A 115 -5.24 0.62 1.37
N THR A 116 -4.15 0.27 2.07
CA THR A 116 -4.13 -0.91 2.95
C THR A 116 -5.20 -0.87 4.05
N VAL A 117 -5.44 0.30 4.66
CA VAL A 117 -6.35 0.39 5.82
C VAL A 117 -7.80 0.23 5.36
N TYR A 118 -8.22 1.01 4.38
CA TYR A 118 -9.62 0.97 3.90
C TYR A 118 -9.93 -0.31 3.16
N ALA A 119 -9.02 -0.79 2.30
CA ALA A 119 -9.21 -2.05 1.58
C ALA A 119 -9.31 -3.25 2.53
N PHE A 120 -8.56 -3.25 3.64
CA PHE A 120 -8.73 -4.29 4.66
C PHE A 120 -10.09 -4.18 5.37
N THR A 121 -10.54 -2.97 5.66
CA THR A 121 -11.88 -2.72 6.21
C THR A 121 -12.96 -3.21 5.23
N ASP A 122 -12.79 -2.98 3.95
CA ASP A 122 -13.71 -3.46 2.92
C ASP A 122 -13.72 -4.99 2.84
N LEU A 123 -12.58 -5.66 3.01
CA LEU A 123 -12.52 -7.12 3.07
C LEU A 123 -13.34 -7.68 4.22
N ILE A 124 -13.10 -7.23 5.45
CA ILE A 124 -13.79 -7.78 6.65
C ILE A 124 -15.28 -7.43 6.69
N ASN A 125 -15.69 -6.35 6.00
CA ASN A 125 -17.09 -5.96 5.83
C ASN A 125 -17.74 -6.57 4.57
N LYS A 126 -17.03 -7.44 3.84
CA LYS A 126 -17.52 -8.12 2.63
C LYS A 126 -17.85 -7.18 1.47
N ASN A 127 -17.22 -6.01 1.42
CA ASN A 127 -17.29 -5.07 0.30
C ASN A 127 -16.29 -5.42 -0.80
N CYS A 128 -15.23 -6.17 -0.49
CA CYS A 128 -14.38 -6.82 -1.49
C CYS A 128 -14.19 -8.32 -1.14
N ASP A 129 -13.77 -9.10 -2.12
CA ASP A 129 -13.64 -10.55 -1.98
C ASP A 129 -12.19 -10.96 -1.76
N ILE A 130 -11.24 -10.22 -2.31
CA ILE A 130 -9.79 -10.45 -2.15
C ILE A 130 -9.08 -9.13 -1.89
N PHE A 131 -8.30 -9.09 -0.81
CA PHE A 131 -7.39 -7.99 -0.49
C PHE A 131 -5.95 -8.34 -0.91
N PHE A 132 -5.30 -7.42 -1.61
CA PHE A 132 -3.89 -7.52 -1.99
C PHE A 132 -3.04 -6.54 -1.19
N GLY A 133 -2.12 -7.05 -0.38
CA GLY A 133 -1.30 -6.18 0.45
C GLY A 133 -0.31 -6.94 1.32
N ALA A 134 0.28 -6.23 2.27
CA ALA A 134 1.11 -6.83 3.30
C ALA A 134 0.27 -7.73 4.22
N MET A 135 0.94 -8.58 4.99
CA MET A 135 0.27 -9.35 6.04
C MET A 135 -0.54 -8.42 6.95
N PRO A 136 -1.74 -8.83 7.37
CA PRO A 136 -2.53 -8.03 8.32
C PRO A 136 -1.78 -7.84 9.64
N SER A 137 -1.92 -6.65 10.22
CA SER A 137 -1.39 -6.36 11.55
C SER A 137 -2.11 -7.22 12.62
N LYS A 138 -1.52 -7.29 13.80
CA LYS A 138 -2.14 -7.98 14.94
C LYS A 138 -3.55 -7.42 15.24
N GLN A 139 -3.69 -6.11 15.15
CA GLN A 139 -4.96 -5.42 15.36
C GLN A 139 -5.98 -5.81 14.28
N GLN A 140 -5.61 -5.80 13.02
CA GLN A 140 -6.47 -6.22 11.91
C GLN A 140 -6.91 -7.69 12.03
N GLN A 141 -6.02 -8.57 12.47
CA GLN A 141 -6.39 -9.97 12.73
C GLN A 141 -7.43 -10.09 13.85
N LEU A 142 -7.29 -9.29 14.93
CA LEU A 142 -8.28 -9.25 16.01
C LEU A 142 -9.62 -8.68 15.56
N GLU A 143 -9.61 -7.67 14.71
CA GLU A 143 -10.83 -7.08 14.13
C GLU A 143 -11.58 -8.11 13.27
N ALA A 144 -10.89 -8.84 12.40
CA ALA A 144 -11.50 -9.90 11.61
C ALA A 144 -12.09 -11.00 12.52
N ALA A 145 -11.32 -11.45 13.52
CA ALA A 145 -11.77 -12.47 14.47
C ALA A 145 -13.00 -12.02 15.29
N ALA A 146 -13.06 -10.73 15.67
CA ALA A 146 -14.21 -10.17 16.39
C ALA A 146 -15.50 -10.17 15.56
N LEU A 147 -15.37 -10.15 14.23
CA LEU A 147 -16.49 -10.27 13.28
C LEU A 147 -16.79 -11.74 12.92
N GLY A 148 -16.01 -12.70 13.45
CA GLY A 148 -16.15 -14.13 13.12
C GLY A 148 -15.57 -14.51 11.76
N GLU A 149 -14.74 -13.65 11.17
CA GLU A 149 -14.13 -13.88 9.86
C GLU A 149 -12.76 -14.56 10.00
N GLU A 150 -12.54 -15.61 9.23
CA GLU A 150 -11.27 -16.31 9.11
C GLU A 150 -10.51 -15.80 7.90
N LEU A 151 -9.29 -15.29 8.10
CA LEU A 151 -8.45 -14.78 7.03
C LEU A 151 -7.61 -15.89 6.40
N VAL A 152 -7.81 -16.15 5.12
CA VAL A 152 -6.97 -17.05 4.33
C VAL A 152 -5.84 -16.26 3.70
N LEU A 153 -4.60 -16.52 4.09
CA LEU A 153 -3.42 -15.81 3.62
C LEU A 153 -2.67 -16.62 2.56
N THR A 154 -2.59 -16.09 1.34
CA THR A 154 -1.88 -16.71 0.22
C THR A 154 -0.69 -15.86 -0.21
N PRO A 155 0.56 -16.27 0.05
CA PRO A 155 1.73 -15.54 -0.42
C PRO A 155 1.84 -15.60 -1.95
N ILE A 156 1.86 -14.43 -2.61
CA ILE A 156 1.93 -14.33 -4.08
C ILE A 156 3.24 -13.71 -4.57
N ALA A 157 3.90 -12.89 -3.73
CA ALA A 157 5.13 -12.19 -4.09
C ALA A 157 5.95 -11.85 -2.84
N LYS A 158 7.16 -11.37 -3.06
CA LYS A 158 8.01 -10.74 -2.02
C LYS A 158 8.08 -9.24 -2.28
N GLU A 159 7.93 -8.46 -1.23
CA GLU A 159 8.07 -7.00 -1.26
C GLU A 159 9.38 -6.62 -0.60
N ALA A 160 10.06 -5.59 -1.15
CA ALA A 160 11.22 -4.99 -0.51
C ALA A 160 10.76 -3.83 0.38
N PHE A 161 11.00 -3.94 1.68
CA PHE A 161 10.82 -2.83 2.62
C PHE A 161 12.14 -2.10 2.80
N VAL A 162 12.15 -0.80 2.49
CA VAL A 162 13.35 0.02 2.52
C VAL A 162 13.23 1.16 3.52
N PHE A 163 14.34 1.44 4.21
CA PHE A 163 14.50 2.66 5.00
C PHE A 163 15.30 3.66 4.17
N PHE A 164 14.92 4.91 4.21
CA PHE A 164 15.65 5.97 3.53
C PHE A 164 15.92 7.13 4.49
N VAL A 165 17.00 7.81 4.26
CA VAL A 165 17.44 8.98 4.99
C VAL A 165 17.62 10.17 4.05
N ASN A 166 17.79 11.37 4.61
CA ASN A 166 18.11 12.54 3.79
C ASN A 166 19.37 12.29 2.97
N SER A 167 19.40 12.74 1.74
CA SER A 167 20.54 12.56 0.80
C SER A 167 21.87 13.14 1.30
N THR A 168 21.83 14.06 2.26
CA THR A 168 23.03 14.63 2.89
C THR A 168 23.54 13.78 4.06
N ASN A 169 22.81 12.75 4.50
CA ASN A 169 23.25 11.87 5.57
C ASN A 169 24.26 10.86 5.00
N PRO A 170 25.49 10.79 5.55
CA PRO A 170 26.52 9.88 5.04
C PRO A 170 26.26 8.41 5.41
N VAL A 171 25.29 8.10 6.26
CA VAL A 171 24.95 6.72 6.64
C VAL A 171 24.27 6.01 5.48
N ASN A 172 24.94 5.02 4.91
CA ASN A 172 24.44 4.27 3.75
C ASN A 172 23.89 2.88 4.12
N ASN A 173 24.28 2.36 5.28
CA ASN A 173 23.87 1.04 5.73
C ASN A 173 23.58 1.02 7.22
N LEU A 174 22.54 0.29 7.60
CA LEU A 174 22.21 -0.01 8.98
C LEU A 174 21.91 -1.49 9.11
N THR A 175 22.37 -2.09 10.19
CA THR A 175 21.94 -3.44 10.56
C THR A 175 20.49 -3.41 11.09
N THR A 176 19.79 -4.54 11.02
CA THR A 176 18.46 -4.68 11.62
C THR A 176 18.45 -4.31 13.10
N GLN A 177 19.52 -4.64 13.83
CA GLN A 177 19.63 -4.28 15.25
C GLN A 177 19.76 -2.77 15.44
N GLN A 178 20.52 -2.07 14.60
CA GLN A 178 20.62 -0.60 14.65
C GLN A 178 19.27 0.07 14.34
N ILE A 179 18.50 -0.46 13.40
CA ILE A 179 17.14 0.01 13.11
C ILE A 179 16.25 -0.19 14.36
N LYS A 180 16.29 -1.36 14.98
CA LYS A 180 15.57 -1.62 16.23
C LYS A 180 15.98 -0.65 17.34
N ASP A 181 17.28 -0.41 17.49
CA ASP A 181 17.82 0.51 18.51
C ASP A 181 17.45 1.98 18.26
N ILE A 182 17.21 2.36 17.00
CA ILE A 182 16.66 3.68 16.66
C ILE A 182 15.19 3.77 17.08
N TYR A 183 14.37 2.82 16.62
CA TYR A 183 12.91 2.88 16.86
C TYR A 183 12.50 2.58 18.28
N ASN A 184 13.33 1.91 19.09
CA ASN A 184 13.10 1.75 20.54
C ASN A 184 13.72 2.89 21.38
N GLY A 185 14.35 3.89 20.75
CA GLY A 185 14.92 5.06 21.40
C GLY A 185 16.25 4.86 22.09
N LYS A 186 16.90 3.72 21.95
CA LYS A 186 18.22 3.48 22.49
C LYS A 186 19.30 4.28 21.73
N THR A 187 19.18 4.39 20.40
CA THR A 187 20.05 5.20 19.56
C THR A 187 19.32 6.45 19.08
N LYS A 188 19.77 7.61 19.54
CA LYS A 188 19.12 8.91 19.30
C LYS A 188 19.93 9.88 18.45
N ASN A 189 21.14 9.50 18.06
CA ASN A 189 22.09 10.34 17.31
C ASN A 189 22.72 9.55 16.18
N TRP A 190 22.98 10.21 15.05
CA TRP A 190 23.61 9.58 13.90
C TRP A 190 25.10 9.29 14.06
N GLN A 191 25.80 10.06 14.95
CA GLN A 191 27.25 9.96 15.11
C GLN A 191 27.75 8.53 15.43
N PRO A 192 27.13 7.76 16.34
CA PRO A 192 27.55 6.39 16.61
C PRO A 192 27.31 5.42 15.43
N LEU A 193 26.52 5.86 14.45
CA LEU A 193 26.19 5.09 13.25
C LEU A 193 27.03 5.50 12.03
N GLY A 194 28.03 6.38 12.22
CA GLY A 194 28.87 6.89 11.14
C GLY A 194 28.32 8.13 10.44
N GLY A 195 27.29 8.76 11.00
CA GLY A 195 26.74 10.02 10.54
C GLY A 195 27.30 11.24 11.29
N ASP A 196 26.74 12.39 10.98
CA ASP A 196 27.04 13.65 11.67
C ASP A 196 26.52 13.62 13.12
N ASP A 197 27.06 14.51 13.99
CA ASP A 197 26.51 14.73 15.34
C ASP A 197 25.15 15.45 15.22
N ARG A 198 24.13 14.67 14.88
CA ARG A 198 22.74 15.13 14.71
C ARG A 198 21.77 14.13 15.32
N ARG A 199 20.69 14.68 15.92
CA ARG A 199 19.59 13.88 16.44
C ARG A 199 18.90 13.11 15.32
N ILE A 200 18.58 11.84 15.58
CA ILE A 200 17.73 11.01 14.72
C ILE A 200 16.25 11.40 14.95
N LEU A 201 15.54 11.64 13.87
CA LEU A 201 14.08 11.74 13.85
C LEU A 201 13.56 10.53 13.06
N ALA A 202 13.06 9.55 13.77
CA ALA A 202 12.52 8.34 13.19
C ALA A 202 11.02 8.52 12.90
N PHE A 203 10.62 8.34 11.65
CA PHE A 203 9.24 8.50 11.21
C PHE A 203 8.50 7.17 11.28
N GLN A 204 7.25 7.21 11.71
CA GLN A 204 6.32 6.11 11.72
C GLN A 204 5.10 6.45 10.88
N ARG A 205 4.44 5.41 10.38
CA ARG A 205 3.15 5.52 9.71
C ARG A 205 2.01 5.23 10.71
N PRO A 206 0.77 5.60 10.38
CA PRO A 206 -0.39 5.21 11.17
C PRO A 206 -0.52 3.70 11.29
N GLU A 207 -1.10 3.25 12.39
CA GLU A 207 -1.45 1.84 12.62
C GLU A 207 -2.31 1.30 11.48
N GLY A 208 -2.10 0.04 11.11
CA GLY A 208 -2.79 -0.63 10.01
C GLY A 208 -2.25 -0.31 8.61
N SER A 209 -1.36 0.69 8.46
CA SER A 209 -0.69 0.89 7.16
C SER A 209 0.32 -0.24 6.90
N GLY A 210 0.45 -0.65 5.64
CA GLY A 210 1.38 -1.73 5.27
C GLY A 210 2.81 -1.48 5.75
N SER A 211 3.31 -0.24 5.61
CA SER A 211 4.66 0.11 6.07
C SER A 211 4.80 0.05 7.60
N GLN A 212 3.78 0.45 8.37
CA GLN A 212 3.82 0.33 9.83
C GLN A 212 3.79 -1.13 10.28
N THR A 213 2.96 -1.94 9.64
CA THR A 213 2.88 -3.38 9.91
C THR A 213 4.22 -4.07 9.64
N LEU A 214 4.89 -3.74 8.53
CA LEU A 214 6.22 -4.27 8.23
C LEU A 214 7.28 -3.79 9.23
N LEU A 215 7.24 -2.53 9.65
CA LEU A 215 8.11 -2.04 10.71
C LEU A 215 7.89 -2.81 12.02
N GLN A 216 6.65 -3.01 12.43
CA GLN A 216 6.30 -3.78 13.61
C GLN A 216 6.80 -5.24 13.51
N HIS A 217 6.70 -5.84 12.33
CA HIS A 217 7.23 -7.17 12.08
C HIS A 217 8.77 -7.22 12.23
N ILE A 218 9.49 -6.23 11.71
CA ILE A 218 10.94 -6.10 11.89
C ILE A 218 11.29 -5.93 13.37
N MET A 219 10.54 -5.11 14.09
CA MET A 219 10.76 -4.84 15.53
C MET A 219 10.52 -6.11 16.38
N GLY A 220 9.57 -6.96 15.99
CA GLY A 220 9.17 -8.12 16.78
C GLY A 220 8.68 -7.70 18.16
N ASP A 221 9.23 -8.30 19.21
CA ASP A 221 8.88 -7.96 20.60
C ASP A 221 9.55 -6.65 21.12
N THR A 222 10.40 -6.02 20.30
CA THR A 222 11.05 -4.76 20.67
C THR A 222 10.04 -3.61 20.57
N PRO A 223 9.76 -2.89 21.65
CA PRO A 223 8.78 -1.81 21.63
C PRO A 223 9.24 -0.65 20.75
N ILE A 224 8.32 -0.05 20.03
CA ILE A 224 8.54 1.19 19.30
C ILE A 224 8.16 2.34 20.24
N ILE A 225 9.05 3.31 20.40
CA ILE A 225 8.74 4.51 21.21
C ILE A 225 7.84 5.48 20.42
N GLU A 226 6.99 6.19 21.16
CA GLU A 226 6.13 7.25 20.65
C GLU A 226 6.83 8.61 20.63
#